data_4fb4e7c535e8d974b9a2fe52f3821969
#
_entry.id   4fb4e7c535e8d974b9a2fe52f3821969
#
_cell.length_a   1.000
_cell.length_b   1.000
_cell.length_c   1.000
_cell.angle_alpha   90.00
_cell.angle_beta   90.00
_cell.angle_gamma   90.00
#
_symmetry.space_group_name_H-M   'P 1'
#
loop_
_entity.id
_entity.type
_entity.pdbx_description
1 polymer ?
#
loop_
_entity_poly.entity_id
_entity_poly.type
_entity_poly.pdbx_seq_one_letter_code
_entity_poly.pdbx_strand_id
1 'polypeptide(L)'
;MTISALIIARNEEKKIEECLSSLNFVDEIVVILDRSTDKTFKICKTFSNKIFTGKWTCEGERRNFGIEKCSSEWIFEIDADEIISKDLAREVKKKIRSHKFDYFYIPLMNHIYSKPIKYGWMACLAPDGKFCVFKKQNKHWHKGLVHPSYSLKGEKGPMFENYINHFMSKDISELLARFNRNSSLHAIELKKTNKNLDKYFSLR
;
A
#
# COMPACT_ATOMS: atom_id res chain seq x y z
N MET A 1 18.83 12.15 5.20
CA MET A 1 18.19 10.97 4.59
C MET A 1 16.97 11.42 3.81
N THR A 2 16.86 11.00 2.57
CA THR A 2 15.75 11.32 1.67
C THR A 2 14.73 10.19 1.66
N ILE A 3 13.46 10.53 1.43
CA ILE A 3 12.35 9.59 1.39
C ILE A 3 11.46 9.86 0.18
N SER A 4 11.19 8.80 -0.61
CA SER A 4 10.22 8.82 -1.70
C SER A 4 8.90 8.22 -1.23
N ALA A 5 7.77 8.87 -1.48
CA ALA A 5 6.47 8.22 -1.43
C ALA A 5 6.24 7.49 -2.75
N LEU A 6 5.92 6.20 -2.66
CA LEU A 6 5.53 5.37 -3.79
C LEU A 6 4.04 5.06 -3.72
N ILE A 7 3.30 5.52 -4.71
CA ILE A 7 1.86 5.29 -4.82
C ILE A 7 1.57 4.43 -6.04
N ILE A 8 0.77 3.38 -5.85
CA ILE A 8 0.28 2.53 -6.93
C ILE A 8 -1.22 2.67 -7.01
N ALA A 9 -1.74 3.11 -8.15
CA ALA A 9 -3.16 3.40 -8.29
C ALA A 9 -3.73 2.89 -9.62
N ARG A 10 -5.05 2.66 -9.59
CA ARG A 10 -5.86 2.37 -10.77
C ARG A 10 -7.27 2.89 -10.56
N ASN A 11 -7.64 3.95 -11.32
CA ASN A 11 -8.96 4.57 -11.25
C ASN A 11 -9.33 5.04 -9.83
N GLU A 12 -8.49 5.91 -9.26
CA GLU A 12 -8.62 6.44 -7.91
C GLU A 12 -8.90 7.95 -7.89
N GLU A 13 -9.55 8.49 -8.94
CA GLU A 13 -9.82 9.93 -9.07
C GLU A 13 -10.53 10.56 -7.85
N LYS A 14 -11.26 9.76 -7.07
CA LYS A 14 -12.04 10.22 -5.91
C LYS A 14 -11.24 10.31 -4.61
N LYS A 15 -10.10 9.60 -4.53
CA LYS A 15 -9.34 9.44 -3.28
C LYS A 15 -7.91 9.94 -3.38
N ILE A 16 -7.31 9.86 -4.57
CA ILE A 16 -5.89 10.10 -4.79
C ILE A 16 -5.44 11.51 -4.38
N GLU A 17 -6.29 12.52 -4.52
CA GLU A 17 -5.95 13.91 -4.20
C GLU A 17 -5.67 14.11 -2.70
N GLU A 18 -6.53 13.55 -1.84
CA GLU A 18 -6.35 13.63 -0.39
C GLU A 18 -5.09 12.86 0.06
N CYS A 19 -4.86 11.67 -0.52
CA CYS A 19 -3.66 10.90 -0.30
C CYS A 19 -2.40 11.72 -0.63
N LEU A 20 -2.30 12.25 -1.86
CA LEU A 20 -1.14 13.02 -2.31
C LEU A 20 -0.94 14.30 -1.51
N SER A 21 -2.02 15.00 -1.14
CA SER A 21 -1.98 16.20 -0.30
C SER A 21 -1.38 15.93 1.09
N SER A 22 -1.54 14.72 1.60
CA SER A 22 -0.99 14.32 2.90
C SER A 22 0.51 14.02 2.88
N LEU A 23 1.12 13.95 1.68
CA LEU A 23 2.51 13.55 1.47
C LEU A 23 3.48 14.73 1.28
N ASN A 24 3.11 15.93 1.70
CA ASN A 24 3.93 17.14 1.56
C ASN A 24 5.26 17.12 2.34
N PHE A 25 5.47 16.10 3.15
CA PHE A 25 6.68 15.93 3.97
C PHE A 25 7.77 15.09 3.31
N VAL A 26 7.50 14.39 2.21
CA VAL A 26 8.48 13.58 1.48
C VAL A 26 9.29 14.42 0.50
N ASP A 27 10.47 13.90 0.10
CA ASP A 27 11.33 14.60 -0.85
C ASP A 27 10.94 14.33 -2.31
N GLU A 28 10.22 13.24 -2.54
CA GLU A 28 9.80 12.79 -3.86
C GLU A 28 8.47 12.04 -3.80
N ILE A 29 7.61 12.24 -4.80
CA ILE A 29 6.40 11.45 -5.01
C ILE A 29 6.52 10.71 -6.35
N VAL A 30 6.47 9.39 -6.32
CA VAL A 30 6.46 8.51 -7.51
C VAL A 30 5.10 7.83 -7.60
N VAL A 31 4.43 7.98 -8.73
CA VAL A 31 3.11 7.40 -8.96
C VAL A 31 3.15 6.40 -10.12
N ILE A 32 2.66 5.20 -9.86
CA ILE A 32 2.51 4.14 -10.87
C ILE A 32 1.03 3.94 -11.15
N LEU A 33 0.60 4.23 -12.37
CA LEU A 33 -0.79 4.09 -12.81
C LEU A 33 -0.95 2.85 -13.68
N ASP A 34 -1.65 1.85 -13.17
CA ASP A 34 -1.94 0.62 -13.90
C ASP A 34 -3.28 0.70 -14.60
N ARG A 35 -3.29 0.90 -15.93
CA ARG A 35 -4.52 0.93 -16.76
C ARG A 35 -5.58 1.91 -16.25
N SER A 36 -5.19 3.04 -15.69
CA SER A 36 -6.12 4.09 -15.30
C SER A 36 -6.72 4.77 -16.53
N THR A 37 -8.04 4.97 -16.50
CA THR A 37 -8.83 5.55 -17.60
C THR A 37 -9.64 6.78 -17.18
N ASP A 38 -9.65 7.07 -15.89
CA ASP A 38 -10.33 8.21 -15.26
C ASP A 38 -9.40 9.44 -15.11
N LYS A 39 -9.77 10.39 -14.30
CA LYS A 39 -9.00 11.63 -14.07
C LYS A 39 -7.78 11.44 -13.15
N THR A 40 -7.50 10.23 -12.66
CA THR A 40 -6.38 9.96 -11.73
C THR A 40 -5.06 10.53 -12.24
N PHE A 41 -4.71 10.31 -13.51
CA PHE A 41 -3.49 10.85 -14.11
C PHE A 41 -3.42 12.38 -14.04
N LYS A 42 -4.53 13.05 -14.38
CA LYS A 42 -4.60 14.52 -14.38
C LYS A 42 -4.39 15.08 -12.98
N ILE A 43 -4.99 14.45 -11.97
CA ILE A 43 -4.83 14.84 -10.56
C ILE A 43 -3.38 14.62 -10.11
N CYS A 44 -2.80 13.46 -10.37
CA CYS A 44 -1.41 13.17 -9.98
C CYS A 44 -0.42 14.19 -10.54
N LYS A 45 -0.67 14.71 -11.74
CA LYS A 45 0.20 15.67 -12.42
C LYS A 45 0.35 17.00 -11.67
N THR A 46 -0.59 17.35 -10.81
CA THR A 46 -0.51 18.57 -9.97
C THR A 46 0.40 18.38 -8.75
N PHE A 47 0.75 17.15 -8.41
CA PHE A 47 1.58 16.81 -7.25
C PHE A 47 2.95 16.27 -7.60
N SER A 48 3.13 15.65 -8.78
CA SER A 48 4.39 15.03 -9.17
C SER A 48 4.61 15.07 -10.68
N ASN A 49 5.90 15.13 -11.06
CA ASN A 49 6.35 14.91 -12.44
C ASN A 49 6.81 13.46 -12.69
N LYS A 50 6.90 12.64 -11.63
CA LYS A 50 7.33 11.23 -11.73
C LYS A 50 6.11 10.29 -11.74
N ILE A 51 5.36 10.33 -12.83
CA ILE A 51 4.18 9.50 -13.05
C ILE A 51 4.48 8.52 -14.20
N PHE A 52 4.34 7.25 -13.92
CA PHE A 52 4.57 6.18 -14.88
C PHE A 52 3.28 5.41 -15.14
N THR A 53 2.90 5.32 -16.39
CA THR A 53 1.69 4.59 -16.81
C THR A 53 2.08 3.28 -17.49
N GLY A 54 1.30 2.23 -17.26
CA GLY A 54 1.58 0.94 -17.87
C GLY A 54 0.46 -0.08 -17.70
N LYS A 55 0.78 -1.31 -18.12
CA LYS A 55 -0.11 -2.47 -17.96
C LYS A 55 0.71 -3.59 -17.34
N TRP A 56 0.38 -3.97 -16.13
CA TRP A 56 1.05 -5.07 -15.43
C TRP A 56 0.09 -6.24 -15.26
N THR A 57 0.59 -7.44 -15.41
CA THR A 57 -0.15 -8.69 -15.18
C THR A 57 -0.02 -9.18 -13.74
N CYS A 58 0.98 -8.68 -13.02
CA CYS A 58 1.36 -9.11 -11.69
C CYS A 58 1.52 -7.88 -10.77
N GLU A 59 0.88 -7.92 -9.61
CA GLU A 59 0.96 -6.82 -8.64
C GLU A 59 2.38 -6.62 -8.10
N GLY A 60 3.10 -7.71 -7.82
CA GLY A 60 4.48 -7.62 -7.34
C GLY A 60 5.43 -6.97 -8.33
N GLU A 61 5.30 -7.27 -9.63
CA GLU A 61 6.12 -6.64 -10.69
C GLU A 61 5.86 -5.13 -10.76
N ARG A 62 4.60 -4.71 -10.67
CA ARG A 62 4.21 -3.30 -10.65
C ARG A 62 4.80 -2.56 -9.45
N ARG A 63 4.78 -3.17 -8.27
CA ARG A 63 5.36 -2.61 -7.04
C ARG A 63 6.89 -2.50 -7.14
N ASN A 64 7.57 -3.53 -7.62
CA ASN A 64 9.02 -3.51 -7.84
C ASN A 64 9.43 -2.46 -8.86
N PHE A 65 8.70 -2.33 -9.97
CA PHE A 65 8.93 -1.26 -10.94
C PHE A 65 8.83 0.11 -10.27
N GLY A 66 7.85 0.34 -9.41
CA GLY A 66 7.72 1.58 -8.65
C GLY A 66 8.90 1.83 -7.73
N ILE A 67 9.36 0.80 -7.00
CA ILE A 67 10.55 0.87 -6.14
C ILE A 67 11.78 1.29 -6.95
N GLU A 68 11.98 0.74 -8.14
CA GLU A 68 13.10 1.10 -9.03
C GLU A 68 13.07 2.58 -9.44
N LYS A 69 11.88 3.16 -9.67
CA LYS A 69 11.70 4.56 -10.08
C LYS A 69 11.92 5.57 -8.96
N CYS A 70 11.87 5.16 -7.71
CA CYS A 70 12.21 6.02 -6.58
C CYS A 70 13.71 6.33 -6.57
N SER A 71 14.08 7.59 -6.29
CA SER A 71 15.48 8.00 -6.21
C SER A 71 16.03 8.11 -4.80
N SER A 72 15.15 8.16 -3.78
CA SER A 72 15.54 8.32 -2.38
C SER A 72 16.08 7.02 -1.76
N GLU A 73 16.80 7.17 -0.65
CA GLU A 73 17.30 6.06 0.16
C GLU A 73 16.14 5.27 0.79
N TRP A 74 15.15 6.00 1.31
CA TRP A 74 13.96 5.43 1.92
C TRP A 74 12.75 5.50 1.01
N ILE A 75 11.90 4.48 1.08
CA ILE A 75 10.62 4.43 0.38
C ILE A 75 9.51 4.33 1.41
N PHE A 76 8.47 5.13 1.22
CA PHE A 76 7.20 5.03 1.90
C PHE A 76 6.14 4.60 0.89
N GLU A 77 5.75 3.33 0.96
CA GLU A 77 4.77 2.71 0.06
C GLU A 77 3.36 2.96 0.60
N ILE A 78 2.55 3.73 -0.13
CA ILE A 78 1.24 4.22 0.28
C ILE A 78 0.21 3.83 -0.77
N ASP A 79 -0.96 3.36 -0.35
CA ASP A 79 -2.08 3.10 -1.23
C ASP A 79 -2.93 4.38 -1.42
N ALA A 80 -3.63 4.52 -2.55
CA ALA A 80 -4.35 5.74 -2.92
C ALA A 80 -5.52 6.10 -1.98
N ASP A 81 -5.94 5.16 -1.15
CA ASP A 81 -7.00 5.30 -0.15
C ASP A 81 -6.45 5.46 1.29
N GLU A 82 -5.17 5.85 1.41
CA GLU A 82 -4.50 6.09 2.67
C GLU A 82 -4.13 7.57 2.85
N ILE A 83 -4.29 8.07 4.06
CA ILE A 83 -3.98 9.46 4.43
C ILE A 83 -3.03 9.48 5.62
N ILE A 84 -1.98 10.29 5.50
CA ILE A 84 -0.92 10.42 6.50
C ILE A 84 -1.16 11.65 7.36
N SER A 85 -1.27 11.46 8.68
CA SER A 85 -1.39 12.58 9.62
C SER A 85 -0.06 13.32 9.77
N LYS A 86 -0.12 14.58 10.20
CA LYS A 86 1.09 15.38 10.50
C LYS A 86 1.96 14.75 11.59
N ASP A 87 1.34 14.05 12.54
CA ASP A 87 2.06 13.38 13.63
C ASP A 87 2.79 12.14 13.11
N LEU A 88 2.13 11.30 12.29
CA LEU A 88 2.79 10.19 11.62
C LEU A 88 3.92 10.67 10.71
N ALA A 89 3.72 11.73 9.94
CA ALA A 89 4.76 12.32 9.08
C ALA A 89 6.01 12.73 9.88
N ARG A 90 5.81 13.36 11.04
CA ARG A 90 6.93 13.72 11.96
C ARG A 90 7.62 12.49 12.51
N GLU A 91 6.85 11.48 12.89
CA GLU A 91 7.39 10.22 13.42
C GLU A 91 8.20 9.47 12.36
N VAL A 92 7.71 9.39 11.10
CA VAL A 92 8.45 8.80 9.97
C VAL A 92 9.80 9.50 9.80
N LYS A 93 9.80 10.84 9.69
CA LYS A 93 11.05 11.62 9.55
C LYS A 93 12.03 11.41 10.70
N LYS A 94 11.53 11.25 11.91
CA LYS A 94 12.37 10.98 13.09
C LYS A 94 12.99 9.59 13.03
N LYS A 95 12.16 8.56 12.71
CA LYS A 95 12.60 7.15 12.75
C LYS A 95 13.57 6.80 11.63
N ILE A 96 13.40 7.33 10.41
CA ILE A 96 14.31 7.06 9.29
C ILE A 96 15.71 7.64 9.50
N ARG A 97 15.87 8.63 10.39
CA ARG A 97 17.22 9.18 10.74
C ARG A 97 18.07 8.22 11.54
N SER A 98 17.50 7.15 12.07
CA SER A 98 18.27 6.12 12.76
C SER A 98 18.93 5.19 11.74
N HIS A 99 20.28 5.13 11.73
CA HIS A 99 21.04 4.22 10.87
C HIS A 99 20.94 2.75 11.27
N LYS A 100 20.27 2.43 12.39
CA LYS A 100 20.21 1.09 12.96
C LYS A 100 19.19 0.19 12.29
N PHE A 101 18.15 0.77 11.61
CA PHE A 101 17.02 0.02 11.10
C PHE A 101 16.93 0.14 9.59
N ASP A 102 16.30 -0.86 8.98
CA ASP A 102 16.18 -0.99 7.54
C ASP A 102 14.73 -0.97 7.04
N TYR A 103 13.78 -1.31 7.91
CA TYR A 103 12.37 -1.26 7.60
C TYR A 103 11.51 -1.14 8.87
N PHE A 104 10.28 -0.65 8.68
CA PHE A 104 9.33 -0.41 9.75
C PHE A 104 7.93 -0.92 9.39
N TYR A 105 7.22 -1.35 10.43
CA TYR A 105 5.80 -1.67 10.40
C TYR A 105 5.00 -0.48 10.91
N ILE A 106 3.98 -0.06 10.15
CA ILE A 106 3.07 1.01 10.57
C ILE A 106 1.67 0.42 10.73
N PRO A 107 1.02 0.64 11.89
CA PRO A 107 -0.38 0.24 12.10
C PRO A 107 -1.32 0.96 11.14
N LEU A 108 -2.47 0.35 10.84
CA LEU A 108 -3.55 0.94 10.04
C LEU A 108 -4.76 1.22 10.93
N MET A 109 -5.35 2.40 10.80
CA MET A 109 -6.68 2.68 11.28
C MET A 109 -7.64 2.58 10.10
N ASN A 110 -8.36 1.47 10.04
CA ASN A 110 -9.28 1.21 8.95
C ASN A 110 -10.59 1.97 9.12
N HIS A 111 -11.10 2.54 8.03
CA HIS A 111 -12.35 3.28 8.00
C HIS A 111 -13.28 2.70 6.94
N ILE A 112 -14.57 2.59 7.28
CA ILE A 112 -15.66 2.44 6.31
C ILE A 112 -16.45 3.73 6.35
N TYR A 113 -16.64 4.36 5.20
CA TYR A 113 -17.11 5.72 5.16
C TYR A 113 -16.14 6.61 5.96
N SER A 114 -16.60 7.44 6.87
CA SER A 114 -15.75 8.24 7.76
C SER A 114 -15.56 7.63 9.16
N LYS A 115 -16.08 6.41 9.42
CA LYS A 115 -16.09 5.80 10.74
C LYS A 115 -14.94 4.79 10.90
N PRO A 116 -14.10 4.93 11.96
CA PRO A 116 -13.04 3.95 12.22
C PRO A 116 -13.63 2.61 12.67
N ILE A 117 -13.07 1.53 12.14
CA ILE A 117 -13.44 0.15 12.50
C ILE A 117 -12.51 -0.29 13.64
N LYS A 118 -13.02 -0.24 14.89
CA LYS A 118 -12.22 -0.62 16.07
C LYS A 118 -12.57 -2.01 16.61
N TYR A 119 -13.78 -2.48 16.36
CA TYR A 119 -14.34 -3.69 16.98
C TYR A 119 -15.18 -4.49 15.99
N GLY A 120 -15.47 -5.74 16.38
CA GLY A 120 -16.34 -6.64 15.65
C GLY A 120 -15.64 -7.41 14.56
N TRP A 121 -16.39 -8.28 13.87
CA TRP A 121 -15.85 -9.16 12.82
C TRP A 121 -15.16 -8.40 11.66
N MET A 122 -15.61 -7.20 11.37
CA MET A 122 -14.99 -6.35 10.34
C MET A 122 -13.57 -5.93 10.73
N ALA A 123 -13.29 -5.71 12.01
CA ALA A 123 -11.94 -5.40 12.47
C ALA A 123 -11.00 -6.59 12.32
N CYS A 124 -11.51 -7.83 12.46
CA CYS A 124 -10.72 -9.04 12.25
C CYS A 124 -10.37 -9.29 10.78
N LEU A 125 -11.17 -8.76 9.84
CA LEU A 125 -10.94 -8.92 8.40
C LEU A 125 -10.11 -7.80 7.79
N ALA A 126 -10.01 -6.67 8.46
CA ALA A 126 -9.22 -5.53 8.01
C ALA A 126 -7.74 -5.72 8.37
N PRO A 127 -6.79 -5.27 7.53
CA PRO A 127 -5.38 -5.33 7.85
C PRO A 127 -5.07 -4.46 9.07
N ASP A 128 -4.27 -4.98 10.00
CA ASP A 128 -3.86 -4.26 11.21
C ASP A 128 -2.67 -3.32 10.98
N GLY A 129 -1.93 -3.52 9.90
CA GLY A 129 -0.81 -2.69 9.50
C GLY A 129 -0.01 -3.28 8.35
N LYS A 130 1.06 -2.60 7.97
CA LYS A 130 1.93 -3.02 6.86
C LYS A 130 3.38 -2.59 7.04
N PHE A 131 4.31 -3.36 6.45
CA PHE A 131 5.71 -2.95 6.29
C PHE A 131 5.84 -2.04 5.07
N CYS A 132 5.66 -0.75 5.24
CA CYS A 132 5.57 0.22 4.17
C CYS A 132 6.67 1.30 4.17
N VAL A 133 7.45 1.44 5.25
CA VAL A 133 8.64 2.29 5.27
C VAL A 133 9.86 1.39 5.29
N PHE A 134 10.72 1.49 4.26
CA PHE A 134 11.87 0.61 4.11
C PHE A 134 12.97 1.28 3.26
N LYS A 135 14.22 0.87 3.45
CA LYS A 135 15.32 1.26 2.55
C LYS A 135 15.13 0.58 1.19
N LYS A 136 15.37 1.30 0.11
CA LYS A 136 15.07 0.90 -1.27
C LYS A 136 15.51 -0.52 -1.62
N GLN A 137 16.64 -0.98 -1.09
CA GLN A 137 17.20 -2.31 -1.40
C GLN A 137 16.71 -3.43 -0.50
N ASN A 138 15.90 -3.11 0.51
CA ASN A 138 15.57 -4.05 1.59
C ASN A 138 14.21 -4.72 1.43
N LYS A 139 13.40 -4.33 0.44
CA LYS A 139 12.12 -4.97 0.13
C LYS A 139 12.02 -5.39 -1.32
N HIS A 140 11.57 -6.61 -1.54
CA HIS A 140 11.29 -7.14 -2.88
C HIS A 140 9.95 -7.89 -2.87
N TRP A 141 9.05 -7.53 -3.77
CA TRP A 141 7.76 -8.17 -3.94
C TRP A 141 7.88 -9.40 -4.85
N HIS A 142 7.28 -10.51 -4.43
CA HIS A 142 7.19 -11.72 -5.24
C HIS A 142 6.03 -11.63 -6.25
N LYS A 143 5.99 -12.56 -7.22
CA LYS A 143 4.90 -12.62 -8.18
C LYS A 143 3.61 -13.01 -7.48
N GLY A 144 2.50 -12.33 -7.81
CA GLY A 144 1.18 -12.59 -7.30
C GLY A 144 0.16 -11.65 -7.92
N LEU A 145 -1.08 -12.11 -8.07
CA LEU A 145 -2.17 -11.33 -8.66
C LEU A 145 -2.81 -10.39 -7.64
N VAL A 146 -2.93 -10.86 -6.40
CA VAL A 146 -3.57 -10.13 -5.30
C VAL A 146 -2.77 -10.39 -4.02
N HIS A 147 -2.44 -9.34 -3.28
CA HIS A 147 -1.70 -9.42 -2.02
C HIS A 147 -0.44 -10.30 -2.11
N PRO A 148 0.47 -10.02 -3.06
CA PRO A 148 1.67 -10.82 -3.22
C PRO A 148 2.50 -10.82 -1.94
N SER A 149 3.19 -11.92 -1.69
CA SER A 149 4.18 -11.98 -0.63
C SER A 149 5.41 -11.12 -1.01
N TYR A 150 6.20 -10.78 -0.02
CA TYR A 150 7.45 -10.02 -0.21
C TYR A 150 8.52 -10.53 0.74
N SER A 151 9.77 -10.27 0.41
CA SER A 151 10.91 -10.46 1.30
C SER A 151 11.40 -9.10 1.81
N LEU A 152 11.83 -9.10 3.08
CA LEU A 152 12.47 -7.99 3.75
C LEU A 152 13.87 -8.42 4.20
N LYS A 153 14.86 -7.52 4.09
CA LYS A 153 16.23 -7.76 4.54
C LYS A 153 16.62 -6.68 5.54
N GLY A 154 17.48 -7.05 6.51
CA GLY A 154 18.01 -6.13 7.50
C GLY A 154 17.20 -6.08 8.79
N GLU A 155 17.39 -5.03 9.58
CA GLU A 155 16.85 -4.88 10.93
C GLU A 155 15.50 -4.17 10.96
N LYS A 156 14.53 -4.79 11.64
CA LYS A 156 13.21 -4.21 11.87
C LYS A 156 13.30 -3.12 12.94
N GLY A 157 12.77 -1.95 12.62
CA GLY A 157 12.63 -0.88 13.58
C GLY A 157 11.46 -1.05 14.57
N PRO A 158 11.43 -0.26 15.65
CA PRO A 158 10.34 -0.27 16.61
C PRO A 158 9.03 0.16 15.96
N MET A 159 7.92 -0.38 16.49
CA MET A 159 6.57 -0.05 16.01
C MET A 159 6.31 1.46 16.11
N PHE A 160 5.51 1.97 15.19
CA PHE A 160 5.02 3.33 15.22
C PHE A 160 3.92 3.51 16.28
N GLU A 161 3.90 4.68 16.90
CA GLU A 161 2.84 5.09 17.83
C GLU A 161 1.62 5.63 17.07
N ASN A 162 1.88 6.28 15.94
CA ASN A 162 0.86 6.78 15.03
C ASN A 162 0.53 5.77 13.93
N TYR A 163 -0.63 5.91 13.34
CA TYR A 163 -1.17 5.00 12.32
C TYR A 163 -1.48 5.72 11.00
N ILE A 164 -1.54 4.95 9.93
CA ILE A 164 -2.07 5.39 8.64
C ILE A 164 -3.59 5.30 8.69
N ASN A 165 -4.29 6.35 8.28
CA ASN A 165 -5.74 6.30 8.09
C ASN A 165 -6.04 5.66 6.74
N HIS A 166 -6.67 4.48 6.74
CA HIS A 166 -6.99 3.69 5.56
C HIS A 166 -8.49 3.69 5.29
N PHE A 167 -8.93 4.39 4.25
CA PHE A 167 -10.34 4.53 3.87
C PHE A 167 -10.75 3.42 2.88
N MET A 168 -10.98 2.23 3.43
CA MET A 168 -11.20 0.99 2.68
C MET A 168 -12.33 1.10 1.66
N SER A 169 -13.49 1.60 2.07
CA SER A 169 -14.70 1.64 1.25
C SER A 169 -15.62 2.77 1.68
N LYS A 170 -16.39 3.29 0.72
CA LYS A 170 -17.43 4.29 0.98
C LYS A 170 -18.64 3.69 1.71
N ASP A 171 -18.90 2.36 1.54
CA ASP A 171 -20.01 1.65 2.16
C ASP A 171 -19.72 0.13 2.22
N ILE A 172 -20.63 -0.60 2.87
CA ILE A 172 -20.53 -2.06 3.03
C ILE A 172 -20.69 -2.78 1.68
N SER A 173 -21.50 -2.26 0.76
CA SER A 173 -21.73 -2.88 -0.55
C SER A 173 -20.44 -2.87 -1.38
N GLU A 174 -19.74 -1.74 -1.43
CA GLU A 174 -18.44 -1.64 -2.10
C GLU A 174 -17.40 -2.58 -1.47
N LEU A 175 -17.40 -2.70 -0.13
CA LEU A 175 -16.51 -3.62 0.57
C LEU A 175 -16.77 -5.06 0.17
N LEU A 176 -18.05 -5.51 0.14
CA LEU A 176 -18.42 -6.86 -0.26
C LEU A 176 -18.05 -7.14 -1.73
N ALA A 177 -18.25 -6.16 -2.62
CA ALA A 177 -17.85 -6.27 -4.02
C ALA A 177 -16.32 -6.43 -4.15
N ARG A 178 -15.53 -5.70 -3.37
CA ARG A 178 -14.06 -5.83 -3.29
C ARG A 178 -13.66 -7.21 -2.79
N PHE A 179 -14.27 -7.70 -1.73
CA PHE A 179 -14.04 -9.05 -1.20
C PHE A 179 -14.29 -10.13 -2.23
N ASN A 180 -15.44 -10.10 -2.89
CA ASN A 180 -15.80 -11.07 -3.90
C ASN A 180 -14.80 -11.08 -5.07
N ARG A 181 -14.43 -9.90 -5.56
CA ARG A 181 -13.41 -9.77 -6.61
C ARG A 181 -12.05 -10.35 -6.17
N ASN A 182 -11.57 -10.00 -4.97
CA ASN A 182 -10.28 -10.46 -4.48
C ASN A 182 -10.25 -11.96 -4.23
N SER A 183 -11.33 -12.53 -3.67
CA SER A 183 -11.50 -13.98 -3.48
C SER A 183 -11.45 -14.73 -4.81
N SER A 184 -12.15 -14.22 -5.85
CA SER A 184 -12.13 -14.81 -7.18
C SER A 184 -10.72 -14.79 -7.81
N LEU A 185 -9.99 -13.68 -7.69
CA LEU A 185 -8.62 -13.58 -8.19
C LEU A 185 -7.67 -14.51 -7.45
N HIS A 186 -7.83 -14.62 -6.13
CA HIS A 186 -7.03 -15.53 -5.31
C HIS A 186 -7.31 -17.01 -5.68
N ALA A 187 -8.56 -17.38 -5.91
CA ALA A 187 -8.93 -18.72 -6.38
C ALA A 187 -8.29 -19.05 -7.74
N ILE A 188 -8.26 -18.10 -8.67
CA ILE A 188 -7.57 -18.26 -9.97
C ILE A 188 -6.06 -18.48 -9.76
N GLU A 189 -5.44 -17.75 -8.85
CA GLU A 189 -4.01 -17.90 -8.53
C GLU A 189 -3.71 -19.27 -7.93
N LEU A 190 -4.49 -19.73 -6.95
CA LEU A 190 -4.37 -21.06 -6.35
C LEU A 190 -4.49 -22.17 -7.38
N LYS A 191 -5.47 -22.07 -8.30
CA LYS A 191 -5.65 -23.02 -9.39
C LYS A 191 -4.42 -23.09 -10.32
N LYS A 192 -3.82 -21.95 -10.65
CA LYS A 192 -2.62 -21.89 -11.51
C LYS A 192 -1.37 -22.47 -10.83
N THR A 193 -1.28 -22.38 -9.51
CA THR A 193 -0.11 -22.84 -8.77
C THR A 193 -0.20 -24.32 -8.36
N ASN A 194 -1.26 -25.05 -8.74
CA ASN A 194 -1.52 -26.45 -8.37
C ASN A 194 -1.38 -26.72 -6.85
N LYS A 195 -1.59 -25.69 -6.01
CA LYS A 195 -1.59 -25.87 -4.56
C LYS A 195 -2.83 -26.67 -4.17
N ASN A 196 -2.59 -27.76 -3.45
CA ASN A 196 -3.64 -28.66 -2.97
C ASN A 196 -4.66 -27.86 -2.14
N LEU A 197 -5.85 -27.65 -2.71
CA LEU A 197 -6.92 -26.82 -2.14
C LEU A 197 -7.45 -27.42 -0.82
N ASP A 198 -7.31 -28.74 -0.61
CA ASP A 198 -7.78 -29.45 0.59
C ASP A 198 -7.16 -28.91 1.89
N LYS A 199 -5.95 -28.34 1.82
CA LYS A 199 -5.28 -27.71 2.96
C LYS A 199 -5.93 -26.39 3.41
N TYR A 200 -6.68 -25.72 2.53
CA TYR A 200 -7.30 -24.42 2.80
C TYR A 200 -8.78 -24.52 3.18
N PHE A 201 -9.41 -25.68 2.89
CA PHE A 201 -10.83 -25.90 3.16
C PHE A 201 -11.09 -26.91 4.28
N SER A 202 -10.08 -27.39 4.97
CA SER A 202 -10.28 -28.14 6.22
C SER A 202 -10.75 -27.15 7.31
N LEU A 203 -12.02 -26.84 7.30
CA LEU A 203 -12.72 -26.31 8.47
C LEU A 203 -12.69 -27.40 9.54
N ARG A 204 -11.88 -27.19 10.55
CA ARG A 204 -12.06 -27.87 11.85
C ARG A 204 -12.93 -27.00 12.73
#